data_b20b617d174db029bc34dab7f1f2f96c
#
_entry.id   b20b617d174db029bc34dab7f1f2f96c
#
_cell.length_a   1.000
_cell.length_b   1.000
_cell.length_c   1.000
_cell.angle_alpha   90.00
_cell.angle_beta   90.00
_cell.angle_gamma   90.00
#
_symmetry.space_group_name_H-M   'P 1'
#
loop_
_entity.id
_entity.type
_entity.pdbx_description
1 polymer ?
#
loop_
_entity_poly.entity_id
_entity_poly.type
_entity_poly.pdbx_seq_one_letter_code
_entity_poly.pdbx_strand_id
1 'polypeptide(L)'
;IGGGRVIGVEGGFVIAQGAFHDTQKNVKITMEVRRRVTGRNGKLYSADMIGVTGNAAASIAHRNSVLKGVPKALWLPLYEAAVAVAIGEGKPMSERRARAFEVYGKIGVDKAQILAALGLTSEAEITEEHIETLVGWRTAIKEGTATIEEIFGDDEPETTAPGATGGAAGMGDVAAKLAKK
;
A
#
# COMPACT_ATOMS: atom_id res chain seq x y z
N ILE A 1 17.19 -16.84 -5.08
CA ILE A 1 16.27 -17.12 -6.19
C ILE A 1 14.86 -16.83 -5.70
N GLY A 2 14.02 -16.21 -6.53
CA GLY A 2 12.64 -15.89 -6.15
C GLY A 2 11.74 -15.67 -7.34
N GLY A 3 10.42 -15.65 -7.08
CA GLY A 3 9.39 -15.36 -8.08
C GLY A 3 8.01 -15.35 -7.48
N GLY A 4 7.04 -14.88 -8.25
CA GLY A 4 5.62 -14.85 -7.90
C GLY A 4 4.78 -15.42 -9.04
N ARG A 5 3.68 -16.08 -8.68
CA ARG A 5 2.71 -16.64 -9.64
C ARG A 5 1.30 -16.56 -9.09
N VAL A 6 0.33 -16.47 -9.97
CA VAL A 6 -1.08 -16.74 -9.64
C VAL A 6 -1.26 -18.25 -9.53
N ILE A 7 -1.91 -18.70 -8.46
CA ILE A 7 -2.20 -20.13 -8.23
C ILE A 7 -3.67 -20.48 -8.46
N GLY A 8 -4.56 -19.48 -8.44
CA GLY A 8 -5.98 -19.71 -8.73
C GLY A 8 -6.85 -18.49 -8.53
N VAL A 9 -8.12 -18.66 -8.89
CA VAL A 9 -9.22 -17.71 -8.60
C VAL A 9 -10.32 -18.52 -7.92
N GLU A 10 -10.68 -18.15 -6.70
CA GLU A 10 -11.65 -18.87 -5.89
C GLU A 10 -12.44 -17.90 -5.00
N GLY A 11 -13.74 -18.12 -4.87
CA GLY A 11 -14.60 -17.35 -3.97
C GLY A 11 -14.61 -15.84 -4.24
N GLY A 12 -14.36 -15.41 -5.48
CA GLY A 12 -14.27 -13.98 -5.82
C GLY A 12 -12.92 -13.34 -5.49
N PHE A 13 -11.90 -14.15 -5.24
CA PHE A 13 -10.52 -13.71 -5.00
C PHE A 13 -9.55 -14.36 -5.97
N VAL A 14 -8.60 -13.62 -6.48
CA VAL A 14 -7.39 -14.16 -7.07
C VAL A 14 -6.39 -14.47 -5.96
N ILE A 15 -5.76 -15.63 -6.04
CA ILE A 15 -4.78 -16.12 -5.08
C ILE A 15 -3.43 -16.18 -5.80
N ALA A 16 -2.43 -15.53 -5.22
CA ALA A 16 -1.07 -15.53 -5.74
C ALA A 16 -0.09 -15.99 -4.67
N GLN A 17 0.96 -16.67 -5.10
CA GLN A 17 2.04 -17.17 -4.24
C GLN A 17 3.35 -16.54 -4.68
N GLY A 18 4.09 -15.98 -3.71
CA GLY A 18 5.47 -15.55 -3.86
C GLY A 18 6.41 -16.50 -3.15
N ALA A 19 7.59 -16.70 -3.69
CA ALA A 19 8.64 -17.49 -3.09
C ALA A 19 9.98 -16.75 -3.12
N PHE A 20 10.75 -16.90 -2.06
CA PHE A 20 12.15 -16.51 -1.93
C PHE A 20 12.95 -17.70 -1.42
N HIS A 21 14.11 -17.94 -2.02
CA HIS A 21 15.02 -19.02 -1.62
C HIS A 21 16.45 -18.48 -1.50
N ASP A 22 16.97 -18.44 -0.30
CA ASP A 22 18.39 -18.25 -0.01
C ASP A 22 19.11 -19.59 -0.21
N THR A 23 19.82 -19.70 -1.32
CA THR A 23 20.53 -20.95 -1.68
C THR A 23 21.78 -21.19 -0.84
N GLN A 24 22.34 -20.13 -0.23
CA GLN A 24 23.52 -20.29 0.65
C GLN A 24 23.13 -20.87 2.00
N LYS A 25 22.01 -20.39 2.57
CA LYS A 25 21.51 -20.87 3.86
C LYS A 25 20.48 -21.97 3.74
N ASN A 26 20.09 -22.31 2.52
CA ASN A 26 19.03 -23.29 2.20
C ASN A 26 17.71 -22.98 2.92
N VAL A 27 17.34 -21.71 2.97
CA VAL A 27 16.09 -21.23 3.57
C VAL A 27 15.12 -20.80 2.49
N LYS A 28 13.93 -21.40 2.47
CA LYS A 28 12.85 -21.04 1.55
C LYS A 28 11.68 -20.42 2.31
N ILE A 29 11.18 -19.29 1.81
CA ILE A 29 10.00 -18.60 2.33
C ILE A 29 8.98 -18.51 1.22
N THR A 30 7.74 -18.87 1.51
CA THR A 30 6.58 -18.70 0.64
C THR A 30 5.53 -17.82 1.32
N MET A 31 4.93 -16.92 0.55
CA MET A 31 3.87 -16.02 1.00
C MET A 31 2.70 -16.09 0.03
N GLU A 32 1.50 -16.13 0.56
CA GLU A 32 0.27 -16.05 -0.24
C GLU A 32 -0.40 -14.69 -0.06
N VAL A 33 -0.98 -14.20 -1.14
CA VAL A 33 -1.76 -12.97 -1.18
C VAL A 33 -3.07 -13.24 -1.89
N ARG A 34 -4.17 -12.83 -1.26
CA ARG A 34 -5.52 -12.88 -1.82
C ARG A 34 -5.97 -11.47 -2.16
N ARG A 35 -6.52 -11.29 -3.37
CA ARG A 35 -7.07 -10.02 -3.82
C ARG A 35 -8.46 -10.23 -4.37
N ARG A 36 -9.40 -9.36 -3.94
CA ARG A 36 -10.77 -9.40 -4.44
C ARG A 36 -10.81 -9.12 -5.94
N VAL A 37 -11.57 -9.90 -6.67
CA VAL A 37 -11.87 -9.75 -8.10
C VAL A 37 -13.37 -9.64 -8.37
N THR A 38 -14.11 -9.11 -7.38
CA THR A 38 -15.55 -8.83 -7.49
C THR A 38 -15.82 -7.35 -7.21
N GLY A 39 -16.78 -6.78 -7.93
CA GLY A 39 -17.30 -5.44 -7.66
C GLY A 39 -18.20 -5.41 -6.41
N ARG A 40 -18.68 -4.22 -6.05
CA ARG A 40 -19.63 -4.01 -4.93
C ARG A 40 -20.92 -4.84 -5.06
N ASN A 41 -21.36 -5.13 -6.29
CA ASN A 41 -22.52 -5.96 -6.61
C ASN A 41 -22.24 -7.46 -6.57
N GLY A 42 -21.08 -7.89 -6.09
CA GLY A 42 -20.66 -9.30 -6.04
C GLY A 42 -20.32 -9.93 -7.39
N LYS A 43 -20.45 -9.17 -8.50
CA LYS A 43 -20.13 -9.68 -9.84
C LYS A 43 -18.62 -9.71 -10.05
N LEU A 44 -18.11 -10.79 -10.66
CA LEU A 44 -16.71 -10.91 -11.05
C LEU A 44 -16.30 -9.79 -12.03
N TYR A 45 -15.08 -9.33 -11.91
CA TYR A 45 -14.45 -8.44 -12.88
C TYR A 45 -14.31 -9.11 -14.25
N SER A 46 -14.04 -8.32 -15.29
CA SER A 46 -13.70 -8.86 -16.61
C SER A 46 -12.42 -9.71 -16.54
N ALA A 47 -12.23 -10.60 -17.51
CA ALA A 47 -11.05 -11.45 -17.59
C ALA A 47 -9.75 -10.63 -17.57
N ASP A 48 -9.72 -9.48 -18.28
CA ASP A 48 -8.57 -8.56 -18.30
C ASP A 48 -8.26 -7.97 -16.91
N MET A 49 -9.31 -7.52 -16.20
CA MET A 49 -9.17 -6.97 -14.85
C MET A 49 -8.74 -8.04 -13.84
N ILE A 50 -9.21 -9.27 -13.99
CA ILE A 50 -8.74 -10.42 -13.19
C ILE A 50 -7.27 -10.66 -13.47
N GLY A 51 -6.82 -10.59 -14.72
CA GLY A 51 -5.42 -10.71 -15.11
C GLY A 51 -4.55 -9.62 -14.49
N VAL A 52 -4.97 -8.36 -14.58
CA VAL A 52 -4.26 -7.21 -13.97
C VAL A 52 -4.17 -7.37 -12.44
N THR A 53 -5.29 -7.73 -11.79
CA THR A 53 -5.32 -7.96 -10.33
C THR A 53 -4.45 -9.14 -9.93
N GLY A 54 -4.40 -10.18 -10.76
CA GLY A 54 -3.53 -11.34 -10.56
C GLY A 54 -2.05 -11.00 -10.62
N ASN A 55 -1.63 -10.21 -11.60
CA ASN A 55 -0.26 -9.74 -11.73
C ASN A 55 0.14 -8.86 -10.53
N ALA A 56 -0.74 -7.98 -10.08
CA ALA A 56 -0.51 -7.18 -8.88
C ALA A 56 -0.37 -8.07 -7.63
N ALA A 57 -1.26 -9.06 -7.46
CA ALA A 57 -1.18 -10.02 -6.35
C ALA A 57 0.12 -10.82 -6.36
N ALA A 58 0.56 -11.31 -7.53
CA ALA A 58 1.81 -12.06 -7.67
C ALA A 58 3.05 -11.19 -7.34
N SER A 59 3.06 -9.94 -7.78
CA SER A 59 4.13 -8.98 -7.47
C SER A 59 4.21 -8.68 -5.97
N ILE A 60 3.07 -8.49 -5.31
CA ILE A 60 2.99 -8.27 -3.86
C ILE A 60 3.46 -9.51 -3.09
N ALA A 61 2.99 -10.70 -3.49
CA ALA A 61 3.40 -11.96 -2.86
C ALA A 61 4.91 -12.20 -2.97
N HIS A 62 5.50 -11.92 -4.15
CA HIS A 62 6.94 -12.00 -4.35
C HIS A 62 7.70 -11.00 -3.48
N ARG A 63 7.33 -9.71 -3.51
CA ARG A 63 7.93 -8.68 -2.65
C ARG A 63 7.89 -9.09 -1.18
N ASN A 64 6.74 -9.55 -0.69
CA ASN A 64 6.58 -9.96 0.71
C ASN A 64 7.47 -11.14 1.06
N SER A 65 7.64 -12.12 0.17
CA SER A 65 8.53 -13.27 0.39
C SER A 65 10.01 -12.85 0.48
N VAL A 66 10.45 -11.92 -0.36
CA VAL A 66 11.81 -11.35 -0.34
C VAL A 66 12.06 -10.57 0.94
N LEU A 67 11.16 -9.64 1.29
CA LEU A 67 11.30 -8.81 2.50
C LEU A 67 11.25 -9.64 3.79
N LYS A 68 10.54 -10.77 3.79
CA LYS A 68 10.52 -11.71 4.90
C LYS A 68 11.82 -12.54 4.98
N GLY A 69 12.43 -12.84 3.84
CA GLY A 69 13.64 -13.68 3.74
C GLY A 69 14.94 -12.91 3.92
N VAL A 70 14.97 -11.63 3.60
CA VAL A 70 16.13 -10.77 3.79
C VAL A 70 16.08 -10.13 5.17
N PRO A 71 17.10 -10.23 6.02
CA PRO A 71 17.14 -9.57 7.32
C PRO A 71 16.84 -8.08 7.22
N LYS A 72 15.94 -7.59 8.09
CA LYS A 72 15.48 -6.20 8.08
C LYS A 72 16.63 -5.18 8.15
N ALA A 73 17.66 -5.50 8.93
CA ALA A 73 18.84 -4.64 9.07
C ALA A 73 19.56 -4.36 7.74
N LEU A 74 19.42 -5.22 6.74
CA LEU A 74 20.08 -5.03 5.44
C LEU A 74 19.30 -4.11 4.50
N TRP A 75 17.97 -4.13 4.55
CA TRP A 75 17.16 -3.35 3.62
C TRP A 75 16.55 -2.09 4.23
N LEU A 76 16.44 -1.99 5.57
CA LEU A 76 15.81 -0.86 6.24
C LEU A 76 16.49 0.48 5.92
N PRO A 77 17.82 0.62 5.97
CA PRO A 77 18.47 1.90 5.63
C PRO A 77 18.21 2.34 4.19
N LEU A 78 18.13 1.39 3.25
CA LEU A 78 17.80 1.68 1.86
C LEU A 78 16.34 2.12 1.70
N TYR A 79 15.44 1.49 2.45
CA TYR A 79 14.03 1.87 2.47
C TYR A 79 13.84 3.27 3.05
N GLU A 80 14.47 3.59 4.17
CA GLU A 80 14.44 4.92 4.80
C GLU A 80 14.97 6.00 3.86
N ALA A 81 16.10 5.75 3.19
CA ALA A 81 16.64 6.66 2.18
C ALA A 81 15.66 6.86 0.99
N ALA A 82 14.99 5.79 0.56
CA ALA A 82 13.99 5.89 -0.51
C ALA A 82 12.76 6.69 -0.07
N VAL A 83 12.30 6.52 1.17
CA VAL A 83 11.20 7.31 1.75
C VAL A 83 11.60 8.78 1.83
N ALA A 84 12.78 9.11 2.36
CA ALA A 84 13.30 10.47 2.44
C ALA A 84 13.26 11.19 1.08
N VAL A 85 13.70 10.50 0.02
CA VAL A 85 13.60 11.02 -1.36
C VAL A 85 12.14 11.18 -1.81
N ALA A 86 11.27 10.21 -1.50
CA ALA A 86 9.87 10.24 -1.91
C ALA A 86 9.07 11.38 -1.27
N ILE A 87 9.32 11.67 0.01
CA ILE A 87 8.71 12.81 0.73
C ILE A 87 9.35 14.15 0.38
N GLY A 88 10.48 14.14 -0.35
CA GLY A 88 11.20 15.35 -0.74
C GLY A 88 11.96 15.99 0.41
N GLU A 89 12.62 15.20 1.26
CA GLU A 89 13.48 15.70 2.32
C GLU A 89 14.47 16.75 1.78
N GLY A 90 14.67 17.83 2.54
CA GLY A 90 15.50 18.98 2.14
C GLY A 90 14.78 20.04 1.28
N LYS A 91 13.54 19.80 0.83
CA LYS A 91 12.73 20.79 0.14
C LYS A 91 11.84 21.58 1.10
N PRO A 92 11.52 22.85 0.81
CA PRO A 92 10.56 23.62 1.60
C PRO A 92 9.20 22.89 1.69
N MET A 93 8.55 22.98 2.85
CA MET A 93 7.27 22.32 3.07
C MET A 93 6.19 22.81 2.09
N SER A 94 6.21 24.08 1.70
CA SER A 94 5.31 24.64 0.67
C SER A 94 5.44 23.91 -0.67
N GLU A 95 6.65 23.58 -1.10
CA GLU A 95 6.89 22.84 -2.35
C GLU A 95 6.42 21.38 -2.23
N ARG A 96 6.66 20.75 -1.07
CA ARG A 96 6.18 19.38 -0.82
C ARG A 96 4.65 19.30 -0.86
N ARG A 97 3.95 20.27 -0.23
CA ARG A 97 2.48 20.38 -0.26
C ARG A 97 1.95 20.57 -1.67
N ALA A 98 2.52 21.53 -2.42
CA ALA A 98 2.13 21.79 -3.80
C ALA A 98 2.29 20.54 -4.68
N ARG A 99 3.41 19.82 -4.54
CA ARG A 99 3.66 18.58 -5.26
C ARG A 99 2.66 17.47 -4.89
N ALA A 100 2.30 17.33 -3.61
CA ALA A 100 1.30 16.37 -3.18
C ALA A 100 -0.04 16.65 -3.86
N PHE A 101 -0.53 17.88 -3.82
CA PHE A 101 -1.78 18.27 -4.48
C PHE A 101 -1.75 18.06 -6.00
N GLU A 102 -0.63 18.40 -6.67
CA GLU A 102 -0.47 18.15 -8.09
C GLU A 102 -0.59 16.66 -8.44
N VAL A 103 0.06 15.81 -7.65
CA VAL A 103 0.07 14.37 -7.88
C VAL A 103 -1.31 13.75 -7.69
N TYR A 104 -2.03 14.17 -6.65
CA TYR A 104 -3.38 13.69 -6.37
C TYR A 104 -4.41 14.24 -7.35
N GLY A 105 -4.26 15.49 -7.79
CA GLY A 105 -5.08 16.06 -8.85
C GLY A 105 -5.02 15.26 -10.17
N LYS A 106 -3.86 14.67 -10.51
CA LYS A 106 -3.70 13.81 -11.70
C LYS A 106 -4.52 12.50 -11.64
N ILE A 107 -4.89 12.06 -10.45
CA ILE A 107 -5.73 10.86 -10.23
C ILE A 107 -7.17 11.21 -9.87
N GLY A 108 -7.56 12.49 -9.99
CA GLY A 108 -8.93 12.94 -9.80
C GLY A 108 -9.32 13.24 -8.35
N VAL A 109 -8.37 13.33 -7.43
CA VAL A 109 -8.61 13.69 -6.02
C VAL A 109 -8.33 15.18 -5.84
N ASP A 110 -9.29 15.92 -5.36
CA ASP A 110 -9.16 17.36 -5.13
C ASP A 110 -8.54 17.69 -3.76
N LYS A 111 -8.20 18.97 -3.59
CA LYS A 111 -7.55 19.47 -2.38
C LYS A 111 -8.43 19.34 -1.13
N ALA A 112 -9.75 19.54 -1.29
CA ALA A 112 -10.69 19.46 -0.19
C ALA A 112 -10.82 18.03 0.33
N GLN A 113 -10.87 17.05 -0.57
CA GLN A 113 -10.89 15.63 -0.23
C GLN A 113 -9.62 15.20 0.51
N ILE A 114 -8.45 15.68 0.08
CA ILE A 114 -7.17 15.39 0.76
C ILE A 114 -7.17 15.94 2.18
N LEU A 115 -7.58 17.19 2.36
CA LEU A 115 -7.65 17.82 3.69
C LEU A 115 -8.66 17.10 4.59
N ALA A 116 -9.84 16.77 4.07
CA ALA A 116 -10.86 16.02 4.79
C ALA A 116 -10.37 14.65 5.25
N ALA A 117 -9.72 13.89 4.36
CA ALA A 117 -9.17 12.57 4.68
C ALA A 117 -8.04 12.62 5.73
N LEU A 118 -7.29 13.73 5.78
CA LEU A 118 -6.27 13.96 6.81
C LEU A 118 -6.85 14.56 8.11
N GLY A 119 -8.14 14.92 8.14
CA GLY A 119 -8.78 15.61 9.29
C GLY A 119 -8.29 17.05 9.48
N LEU A 120 -7.86 17.72 8.41
CA LEU A 120 -7.30 19.07 8.43
C LEU A 120 -8.25 20.09 7.81
N THR A 121 -8.18 21.31 8.30
CA THR A 121 -8.99 22.44 7.77
C THR A 121 -8.22 23.33 6.81
N SER A 122 -6.90 23.30 6.88
CA SER A 122 -6.02 24.20 6.13
C SER A 122 -4.77 23.48 5.61
N GLU A 123 -4.32 23.88 4.41
CA GLU A 123 -3.06 23.41 3.83
C GLU A 123 -1.85 23.69 4.72
N ALA A 124 -1.89 24.77 5.51
CA ALA A 124 -0.79 25.14 6.39
C ALA A 124 -0.54 24.11 7.50
N GLU A 125 -1.56 23.35 7.87
CA GLU A 125 -1.52 22.31 8.92
C GLU A 125 -0.86 21.01 8.45
N ILE A 126 -0.62 20.84 7.14
CA ILE A 126 0.05 19.64 6.62
C ILE A 126 1.49 19.60 7.11
N THR A 127 1.81 18.60 7.90
CA THR A 127 3.15 18.31 8.44
C THR A 127 3.90 17.30 7.58
N GLU A 128 5.13 16.99 7.95
CA GLU A 128 5.93 15.96 7.30
C GLU A 128 5.28 14.57 7.40
N GLU A 129 4.72 14.23 8.55
CA GLU A 129 3.99 12.97 8.78
C GLU A 129 2.77 12.83 7.83
N HIS A 130 2.07 13.94 7.58
CA HIS A 130 0.98 13.97 6.61
C HIS A 130 1.49 13.73 5.17
N ILE A 131 2.66 14.27 4.80
CA ILE A 131 3.28 14.00 3.50
C ILE A 131 3.66 12.51 3.37
N GLU A 132 4.22 11.90 4.43
CA GLU A 132 4.50 10.45 4.45
C GLU A 132 3.23 9.63 4.25
N THR A 133 2.16 9.98 4.96
CA THR A 133 0.84 9.34 4.83
C THR A 133 0.33 9.43 3.38
N LEU A 134 0.39 10.61 2.77
CA LEU A 134 0.00 10.81 1.38
C LEU A 134 0.86 9.97 0.41
N VAL A 135 2.17 9.88 0.62
CA VAL A 135 3.03 9.00 -0.19
C VAL A 135 2.62 7.53 -0.02
N GLY A 136 2.28 7.10 1.20
CA GLY A 136 1.77 5.77 1.49
C GLY A 136 0.44 5.47 0.78
N TRP A 137 -0.54 6.35 0.87
CA TRP A 137 -1.84 6.21 0.20
C TRP A 137 -1.70 6.14 -1.31
N ARG A 138 -0.87 7.02 -1.89
CA ARG A 138 -0.58 6.98 -3.33
C ARG A 138 0.01 5.64 -3.76
N THR A 139 0.94 5.10 -2.98
CA THR A 139 1.54 3.80 -3.25
C THR A 139 0.50 2.69 -3.16
N ALA A 140 -0.37 2.72 -2.13
CA ALA A 140 -1.46 1.76 -1.97
C ALA A 140 -2.44 1.80 -3.16
N ILE A 141 -2.82 2.99 -3.62
CA ILE A 141 -3.68 3.15 -4.81
C ILE A 141 -2.98 2.60 -6.06
N LYS A 142 -1.71 2.97 -6.28
CA LYS A 142 -0.93 2.50 -7.44
C LYS A 142 -0.76 0.98 -7.44
N GLU A 143 -0.55 0.36 -6.29
CA GLU A 143 -0.44 -1.09 -6.14
C GLU A 143 -1.81 -1.78 -6.11
N GLY A 144 -2.91 -1.00 -6.11
CA GLY A 144 -4.28 -1.51 -6.03
C GLY A 144 -4.57 -2.21 -4.69
N THR A 145 -3.86 -1.85 -3.61
CA THR A 145 -4.14 -2.33 -2.25
C THR A 145 -5.23 -1.52 -1.57
N ALA A 146 -5.49 -0.30 -2.07
CA ALA A 146 -6.61 0.53 -1.69
C ALA A 146 -7.19 1.22 -2.93
N THR A 147 -8.46 1.62 -2.88
CA THR A 147 -9.11 2.43 -3.91
C THR A 147 -9.19 3.89 -3.49
N ILE A 148 -9.42 4.78 -4.46
CA ILE A 148 -9.63 6.21 -4.18
C ILE A 148 -10.87 6.39 -3.29
N GLU A 149 -11.95 5.63 -3.55
CA GLU A 149 -13.17 5.70 -2.78
C GLU A 149 -13.00 5.20 -1.33
N GLU A 150 -12.11 4.25 -1.08
CA GLU A 150 -11.82 3.77 0.28
C GLU A 150 -11.05 4.79 1.12
N ILE A 151 -10.25 5.65 0.49
CA ILE A 151 -9.41 6.63 1.20
C ILE A 151 -10.07 8.01 1.25
N PHE A 152 -10.73 8.43 0.17
CA PHE A 152 -11.21 9.79 -0.04
C PHE A 152 -12.73 9.87 -0.26
N GLY A 153 -13.44 8.72 -0.24
CA GLY A 153 -14.89 8.71 -0.35
C GLY A 153 -15.52 9.31 0.91
N ASP A 154 -16.63 10.02 0.74
CA ASP A 154 -17.44 10.45 1.88
C ASP A 154 -18.00 9.21 2.57
N ASP A 155 -17.46 8.86 3.74
CA ASP A 155 -17.97 7.78 4.56
C ASP A 155 -19.32 8.17 5.16
N GLU A 156 -20.40 7.60 4.64
CA GLU A 156 -21.43 7.10 5.57
C GLU A 156 -20.87 5.81 6.19
N PRO A 157 -20.85 5.65 7.52
CA PRO A 157 -20.29 4.50 8.19
C PRO A 157 -21.15 3.27 7.92
N GLU A 158 -20.88 2.53 6.84
CA GLU A 158 -21.39 1.16 6.71
C GLU A 158 -20.60 0.24 7.63
N THR A 159 -21.22 -0.04 8.76
CA THR A 159 -20.96 -1.20 9.60
C THR A 159 -20.88 -2.47 8.75
N THR A 160 -19.71 -2.95 8.44
CA THR A 160 -19.53 -4.34 8.05
C THR A 160 -18.34 -4.94 8.77
N ALA A 161 -18.72 -5.92 9.56
CA ALA A 161 -17.95 -6.78 10.42
C ALA A 161 -16.83 -7.59 9.75
N PRO A 162 -16.07 -8.30 10.56
CA PRO A 162 -14.64 -8.53 10.41
C PRO A 162 -14.35 -9.81 9.64
N GLY A 163 -13.36 -9.76 8.78
CA GLY A 163 -12.94 -10.97 8.09
C GLY A 163 -11.80 -10.78 7.09
N ALA A 164 -10.70 -10.21 7.53
CA ALA A 164 -9.46 -10.33 6.76
C ALA A 164 -8.27 -10.32 7.71
N THR A 165 -8.03 -11.46 8.32
CA THR A 165 -6.72 -11.80 8.88
C THR A 165 -5.75 -11.99 7.71
N GLY A 166 -4.79 -11.09 7.57
CA GLY A 166 -3.74 -11.27 6.57
C GLY A 166 -2.96 -10.00 6.25
N GLY A 167 -2.16 -9.50 7.20
CA GLY A 167 -0.88 -8.91 6.90
C GLY A 167 -0.82 -7.54 6.24
N ALA A 168 -1.52 -6.56 6.75
CA ALA A 168 -1.01 -5.20 6.77
C ALA A 168 -0.63 -4.88 8.21
N ALA A 169 0.42 -5.52 8.72
CA ALA A 169 1.11 -5.02 9.89
C ALA A 169 1.77 -3.71 9.49
N GLY A 170 1.10 -2.76 9.65
CA GLY A 170 0.96 -1.40 9.94
C GLY A 170 2.29 -0.66 9.96
N MET A 171 2.48 0.25 9.04
CA MET A 171 3.43 1.36 9.21
C MET A 171 2.99 2.32 10.33
N GLY A 172 1.72 2.24 10.80
CA GLY A 172 1.23 3.08 11.90
C GLY A 172 1.73 2.69 13.29
N ASP A 173 2.12 1.43 13.50
CA ASP A 173 2.52 0.95 14.83
C ASP A 173 4.01 1.17 15.15
N VAL A 174 4.81 1.53 14.14
CA VAL A 174 6.23 1.84 14.32
C VAL A 174 6.42 3.28 14.80
N ALA A 175 5.59 4.21 14.36
CA ALA A 175 5.65 5.62 14.79
C ALA A 175 5.24 5.78 16.26
N ALA A 176 4.24 5.02 16.73
CA ALA A 176 3.77 5.09 18.12
C ALA A 176 4.74 4.50 19.15
N LYS A 177 5.68 3.63 18.76
CA LYS A 177 6.67 3.02 19.64
C LYS A 177 7.98 3.78 19.76
N LEU A 178 8.29 4.71 18.83
CA LEU A 178 9.48 5.55 18.88
C LEU A 178 9.30 6.85 19.70
N ALA A 179 8.06 7.22 20.00
CA ALA A 179 7.77 8.43 20.80
C ALA A 179 7.75 8.20 22.34
N LYS A 180 8.12 6.98 22.82
CA LYS A 180 8.16 6.63 24.24
C LYS A 180 9.53 6.04 24.67
N LYS A 181 10.59 6.71 24.26
CA LYS A 181 11.88 6.50 24.94
C LYS A 181 12.72 7.78 24.95
#